data_bf622b27f51a6a6480fa49ffae646c34
#
_entry.id   bf622b27f51a6a6480fa49ffae646c34
#
_cell.length_a   1.000
_cell.length_b   1.000
_cell.length_c   1.000
_cell.angle_alpha   90.00
_cell.angle_beta   90.00
_cell.angle_gamma   90.00
#
_symmetry.space_group_name_H-M   'P 1'
#
loop_
_entity.id
_entity.type
_entity.pdbx_description
1 polymer ?
#
loop_
_entity_poly.entity_id
_entity_poly.type
_entity_poly.pdbx_seq_one_letter_code
_entity_poly.pdbx_strand_id
1 'polypeptide(L)'
;LHTGTIPSKSLRETVMHLALLRQQTHGIEFNFKENITTQELMYRKDIVIQDQENSLRRNFEKNGITVIEGTPRFQSTSILEITPADQSEIFEITADYFIVATGSSPRRPSWVPFDNECVFDSDTILNIKHLPKKVTIIGAGLIGCEYASIFSKMGIRVNLIARDRNVLPFVDRQIAENLMYQMRNQRVTLRLGENVENIEKV
;
A
#
# COMPACT_ATOMS: atom_id res chain seq x y z
N LEU A 1 4.42 9.57 -1.92
CA LEU A 1 3.56 9.36 -3.09
C LEU A 1 3.66 7.94 -3.64
N HIS A 2 4.85 7.34 -3.68
CA HIS A 2 5.12 6.04 -4.30
C HIS A 2 4.65 4.84 -3.47
N THR A 3 4.40 5.03 -2.19
CA THR A 3 3.92 4.02 -1.24
C THR A 3 2.74 4.55 -0.43
N GLY A 4 2.04 3.66 0.27
CA GLY A 4 0.95 4.04 1.15
C GLY A 4 -0.39 4.31 0.44
N THR A 5 -1.08 5.39 0.84
CA THR A 5 -2.51 5.60 0.55
C THR A 5 -2.81 5.82 -0.93
N ILE A 6 -2.04 6.64 -1.64
CA ILE A 6 -2.35 6.99 -3.05
C ILE A 6 -2.30 5.76 -3.97
N PRO A 7 -1.18 5.00 -4.03
CA PRO A 7 -1.10 3.83 -4.90
C PRO A 7 -2.08 2.71 -4.49
N SER A 8 -2.28 2.45 -3.20
CA SER A 8 -3.20 1.40 -2.76
C SER A 8 -4.67 1.76 -3.08
N LYS A 9 -5.07 3.03 -2.94
CA LYS A 9 -6.41 3.49 -3.33
C LYS A 9 -6.63 3.43 -4.84
N SER A 10 -5.65 3.84 -5.64
CA SER A 10 -5.72 3.74 -7.10
C SER A 10 -5.87 2.28 -7.55
N LEU A 11 -5.09 1.37 -6.94
CA LEU A 11 -5.22 -0.07 -7.19
C LEU A 11 -6.61 -0.59 -6.80
N ARG A 12 -7.09 -0.20 -5.62
CA ARG A 12 -8.44 -0.56 -5.14
C ARG A 12 -9.52 -0.10 -6.11
N GLU A 13 -9.49 1.15 -6.56
CA GLU A 13 -10.47 1.69 -7.52
C GLU A 13 -10.46 0.90 -8.82
N THR A 14 -9.28 0.62 -9.36
CA THR A 14 -9.14 -0.20 -10.58
C THR A 14 -9.79 -1.57 -10.39
N VAL A 15 -9.51 -2.25 -9.29
CA VAL A 15 -10.08 -3.57 -8.98
C VAL A 15 -11.60 -3.49 -8.79
N MET A 16 -12.11 -2.45 -8.14
CA MET A 16 -13.55 -2.26 -7.95
C MET A 16 -14.27 -2.04 -9.29
N HIS A 17 -13.73 -1.21 -10.18
CA HIS A 17 -14.28 -1.03 -11.52
C HIS A 17 -14.32 -2.34 -12.31
N LEU A 18 -13.23 -3.11 -12.29
CA LEU A 18 -13.17 -4.42 -12.94
C LEU A 18 -14.19 -5.42 -12.36
N ALA A 19 -14.36 -5.42 -11.03
CA ALA A 19 -15.33 -6.28 -10.38
C ALA A 19 -16.77 -5.91 -10.74
N LEU A 20 -17.08 -4.61 -10.82
CA LEU A 20 -18.39 -4.11 -11.26
C LEU A 20 -18.68 -4.49 -12.70
N LEU A 21 -17.74 -4.32 -13.60
CA LEU A 21 -17.88 -4.69 -15.01
C LEU A 21 -18.15 -6.20 -15.17
N ARG A 22 -17.51 -7.05 -14.37
CA ARG A 22 -17.77 -8.50 -14.35
C ARG A 22 -19.15 -8.88 -13.81
N GLN A 23 -19.78 -8.03 -12.99
CA GLN A 23 -21.13 -8.27 -12.43
C GLN A 23 -22.26 -7.75 -13.32
N GLN A 24 -22.01 -6.80 -14.22
CA GLN A 24 -23.04 -6.16 -15.08
C GLN A 24 -23.38 -6.97 -16.33
N THR A 25 -23.47 -8.28 -16.24
CA THR A 25 -23.93 -9.13 -17.36
C THR A 25 -25.45 -9.20 -17.46
N HIS A 26 -26.13 -8.05 -17.46
CA HIS A 26 -27.58 -7.99 -17.74
C HIS A 26 -27.84 -8.00 -19.26
N GLY A 27 -27.39 -9.06 -19.96
CA GLY A 27 -27.65 -9.23 -21.39
C GLY A 27 -26.77 -8.38 -22.33
N ILE A 28 -25.76 -7.70 -21.82
CA ILE A 28 -24.76 -7.00 -22.63
C ILE A 28 -23.46 -7.81 -22.56
N GLU A 29 -23.09 -8.42 -23.70
CA GLU A 29 -21.80 -9.09 -23.82
C GLU A 29 -20.69 -8.04 -23.94
N PHE A 30 -19.94 -7.84 -22.87
CA PHE A 30 -18.67 -7.14 -22.95
C PHE A 30 -17.55 -8.16 -23.20
N ASN A 31 -16.86 -8.04 -24.32
CA ASN A 31 -15.64 -8.80 -24.59
C ASN A 31 -14.50 -8.25 -23.71
N PHE A 32 -14.44 -8.72 -22.46
CA PHE A 32 -13.27 -8.43 -21.60
C PHE A 32 -12.17 -9.44 -21.89
N LYS A 33 -10.95 -8.94 -21.96
CA LYS A 33 -9.77 -9.78 -21.93
C LYS A 33 -9.84 -10.64 -20.65
N GLU A 34 -9.96 -11.96 -20.80
CA GLU A 34 -10.12 -12.88 -19.65
C GLU A 34 -8.98 -12.80 -18.65
N ASN A 35 -7.78 -12.46 -19.13
CA ASN A 35 -6.56 -12.38 -18.33
C ASN A 35 -6.02 -10.94 -18.33
N ILE A 36 -6.37 -10.19 -17.29
CA ILE A 36 -5.74 -8.90 -17.02
C ILE A 36 -4.33 -9.19 -16.48
N THR A 37 -3.33 -8.64 -17.14
CA THR A 37 -1.95 -8.77 -16.68
C THR A 37 -1.69 -7.89 -15.46
N THR A 38 -0.70 -8.25 -14.66
CA THR A 38 -0.26 -7.42 -13.53
C THR A 38 0.14 -6.03 -13.98
N GLN A 39 0.79 -5.92 -15.15
CA GLN A 39 1.21 -4.64 -15.73
C GLN A 39 0.01 -3.74 -16.06
N GLU A 40 -1.05 -4.28 -16.67
CA GLU A 40 -2.27 -3.52 -16.95
C GLU A 40 -2.97 -3.05 -15.65
N LEU A 41 -2.97 -3.90 -14.63
CA LEU A 41 -3.53 -3.57 -13.33
C LEU A 41 -2.78 -2.43 -12.65
N MET A 42 -1.44 -2.46 -12.71
CA MET A 42 -0.58 -1.46 -12.07
C MET A 42 -0.47 -0.16 -12.88
N TYR A 43 -0.74 -0.19 -14.18
CA TYR A 43 -0.60 0.95 -15.09
C TYR A 43 -1.33 2.22 -14.60
N ARG A 44 -2.59 2.08 -14.17
CA ARG A 44 -3.35 3.22 -13.64
C ARG A 44 -2.73 3.79 -12.37
N LYS A 45 -2.21 2.92 -11.50
CA LYS A 45 -1.49 3.33 -10.28
C LYS A 45 -0.28 4.21 -10.64
N ASP A 46 0.50 3.79 -11.64
CA ASP A 46 1.71 4.52 -12.04
C ASP A 46 1.37 5.89 -12.65
N ILE A 47 0.33 5.97 -13.49
CA ILE A 47 -0.19 7.24 -14.02
C ILE A 47 -0.63 8.17 -12.88
N VAL A 48 -1.43 7.67 -11.93
CA VAL A 48 -1.93 8.49 -10.82
C VAL A 48 -0.77 9.03 -9.97
N ILE A 49 0.24 8.21 -9.70
CA ILE A 49 1.43 8.66 -8.95
C ILE A 49 2.14 9.78 -9.73
N GLN A 50 2.37 9.60 -11.02
CA GLN A 50 3.06 10.58 -11.86
C GLN A 50 2.28 11.91 -11.96
N ASP A 51 0.96 11.85 -12.13
CA ASP A 51 0.11 13.04 -12.17
C ASP A 51 0.12 13.81 -10.85
N GLN A 52 0.09 13.09 -9.73
CA GLN A 52 0.19 13.70 -8.39
C GLN A 52 1.57 14.35 -8.17
N GLU A 53 2.64 13.69 -8.58
CA GLU A 53 3.99 14.23 -8.49
C GLU A 53 4.14 15.52 -9.31
N ASN A 54 3.70 15.49 -10.56
CA ASN A 54 3.71 16.67 -11.44
C ASN A 54 2.86 17.81 -10.88
N SER A 55 1.71 17.49 -10.28
CA SER A 55 0.85 18.49 -9.64
C SER A 55 1.52 19.12 -8.42
N LEU A 56 2.19 18.34 -7.58
CA LEU A 56 2.94 18.85 -6.43
C LEU A 56 4.10 19.73 -6.84
N ARG A 57 4.92 19.31 -7.84
CA ARG A 57 6.04 20.11 -8.35
C ARG A 57 5.54 21.48 -8.84
N ARG A 58 4.48 21.50 -9.66
CA ARG A 58 3.86 22.77 -10.12
C ARG A 58 3.36 23.64 -8.96
N ASN A 59 2.78 23.03 -7.93
CA ASN A 59 2.31 23.79 -6.75
C ASN A 59 3.47 24.39 -5.96
N PHE A 60 4.59 23.66 -5.82
CA PHE A 60 5.78 24.19 -5.16
C PHE A 60 6.37 25.36 -5.94
N GLU A 61 6.54 25.21 -7.25
CA GLU A 61 7.04 26.28 -8.14
C GLU A 61 6.12 27.52 -8.06
N LYS A 62 4.80 27.34 -8.19
CA LYS A 62 3.81 28.43 -8.13
C LYS A 62 3.85 29.21 -6.81
N ASN A 63 4.17 28.55 -5.71
CA ASN A 63 4.22 29.16 -4.38
C ASN A 63 5.65 29.54 -3.96
N GLY A 64 6.64 29.48 -4.85
CA GLY A 64 8.02 29.84 -4.56
C GLY A 64 8.70 28.95 -3.51
N ILE A 65 8.26 27.68 -3.40
CA ILE A 65 8.81 26.73 -2.44
C ILE A 65 10.04 26.08 -3.05
N THR A 66 11.18 26.23 -2.37
CA THR A 66 12.42 25.56 -2.75
C THR A 66 12.37 24.09 -2.31
N VAL A 67 12.56 23.18 -3.27
CA VAL A 67 12.65 21.74 -3.03
C VAL A 67 14.12 21.36 -3.01
N ILE A 68 14.55 20.72 -1.93
CA ILE A 68 15.93 20.24 -1.74
C ILE A 68 15.87 18.71 -1.59
N GLU A 69 16.56 18.01 -2.46
CA GLU A 69 16.68 16.55 -2.39
C GLU A 69 17.90 16.17 -1.58
N GLY A 70 17.68 15.55 -0.41
CA GLY A 70 18.78 15.18 0.50
C GLY A 70 18.29 14.58 1.80
N THR A 71 19.23 14.22 2.65
CA THR A 71 18.96 13.68 3.99
C THR A 71 19.17 14.77 5.03
N PRO A 72 18.11 15.22 5.72
CA PRO A 72 18.21 16.24 6.75
C PRO A 72 18.63 15.67 8.11
N ARG A 73 19.40 16.44 8.86
CA ARG A 73 19.78 16.16 10.24
C ARG A 73 19.71 17.44 11.08
N PHE A 74 19.00 17.43 12.20
CA PHE A 74 19.00 18.54 13.12
C PHE A 74 20.38 18.72 13.80
N GLN A 75 20.97 19.89 13.65
CA GLN A 75 22.15 20.32 14.38
C GLN A 75 21.75 21.07 15.66
N SER A 76 20.66 21.84 15.60
CA SER A 76 20.07 22.52 16.73
C SER A 76 18.55 22.66 16.52
N THR A 77 17.88 23.41 17.40
CA THR A 77 16.45 23.71 17.28
C THR A 77 16.10 24.59 16.09
N SER A 78 17.07 25.28 15.49
CA SER A 78 16.87 26.24 14.38
C SER A 78 17.76 25.97 13.16
N ILE A 79 18.64 24.93 13.23
CA ILE A 79 19.59 24.62 12.16
C ILE A 79 19.39 23.18 11.73
N LEU A 80 19.25 22.99 10.41
CA LEU A 80 19.13 21.72 9.75
C LEU A 80 20.29 21.56 8.76
N GLU A 81 21.14 20.58 8.99
CA GLU A 81 22.19 20.14 8.07
C GLU A 81 21.59 19.27 6.99
N ILE A 82 21.92 19.52 5.74
CA ILE A 82 21.45 18.75 4.59
C ILE A 82 22.63 18.04 3.93
N THR A 83 22.55 16.74 3.83
CA THR A 83 23.42 15.94 2.96
C THR A 83 22.68 15.74 1.63
N PRO A 84 23.09 16.43 0.54
CA PRO A 84 22.41 16.34 -0.75
C PRO A 84 22.43 14.93 -1.34
N ALA A 85 21.36 14.57 -2.10
CA ALA A 85 21.25 13.26 -2.74
C ALA A 85 22.31 13.03 -3.84
N ASP A 86 22.78 14.09 -4.49
CA ASP A 86 23.82 14.10 -5.52
C ASP A 86 25.26 14.04 -4.96
N GLN A 87 25.39 13.89 -3.63
CA GLN A 87 26.68 13.86 -2.92
C GLN A 87 27.52 15.14 -3.05
N SER A 88 26.93 16.28 -3.39
CA SER A 88 27.56 17.59 -3.32
C SER A 88 27.87 17.99 -1.88
N GLU A 89 28.43 19.17 -1.67
CA GLU A 89 28.82 19.63 -0.35
C GLU A 89 27.62 19.72 0.61
N ILE A 90 27.85 19.27 1.86
CA ILE A 90 26.89 19.40 2.95
C ILE A 90 26.72 20.89 3.26
N PHE A 91 25.47 21.32 3.43
CA PHE A 91 25.15 22.69 3.78
C PHE A 91 24.08 22.78 4.88
N GLU A 92 23.97 23.95 5.47
CA GLU A 92 23.01 24.22 6.54
C GLU A 92 21.89 25.14 6.07
N ILE A 93 20.70 24.91 6.57
CA ILE A 93 19.57 25.81 6.47
C ILE A 93 19.05 26.18 7.85
N THR A 94 18.56 27.42 7.99
CA THR A 94 17.96 27.92 9.21
C THR A 94 16.48 28.20 9.00
N ALA A 95 15.68 27.94 10.01
CA ALA A 95 14.27 28.29 10.01
C ALA A 95 13.74 28.56 11.43
N ASP A 96 12.71 29.37 11.51
CA ASP A 96 12.00 29.62 12.77
C ASP A 96 11.08 28.44 13.16
N TYR A 97 10.58 27.69 12.16
CA TYR A 97 9.68 26.56 12.34
C TYR A 97 10.04 25.42 11.41
N PHE A 98 9.93 24.21 11.92
CA PHE A 98 10.13 22.97 11.15
C PHE A 98 8.89 22.10 11.23
N ILE A 99 8.47 21.57 10.08
CA ILE A 99 7.42 20.56 10.00
C ILE A 99 8.08 19.23 9.63
N VAL A 100 8.04 18.25 10.54
CA VAL A 100 8.57 16.92 10.30
C VAL A 100 7.47 16.06 9.69
N ALA A 101 7.57 15.78 8.40
CA ALA A 101 6.59 15.01 7.63
C ALA A 101 7.29 13.87 6.84
N THR A 102 8.16 13.13 7.52
CA THR A 102 9.04 12.11 6.92
C THR A 102 8.33 10.81 6.53
N GLY A 103 7.03 10.70 6.83
CA GLY A 103 6.26 9.49 6.56
C GLY A 103 6.60 8.33 7.49
N SER A 104 6.31 7.12 7.03
CA SER A 104 6.58 5.88 7.76
C SER A 104 6.98 4.77 6.79
N SER A 105 7.66 3.76 7.28
CA SER A 105 8.01 2.55 6.53
C SER A 105 7.44 1.30 7.19
N PRO A 106 7.16 0.25 6.43
CA PRO A 106 6.72 -1.03 6.97
C PRO A 106 7.75 -1.63 7.91
N ARG A 107 7.26 -2.24 9.00
CA ARG A 107 8.14 -2.99 9.90
C ARG A 107 8.63 -4.26 9.20
N ARG A 108 9.94 -4.47 9.18
CA ARG A 108 10.60 -5.67 8.65
C ARG A 108 11.31 -6.46 9.75
N PRO A 109 10.62 -7.39 10.45
CA PRO A 109 11.25 -8.25 11.44
C PRO A 109 12.32 -9.12 10.78
N SER A 110 13.45 -9.34 11.47
CA SER A 110 14.60 -10.11 10.94
C SER A 110 14.29 -11.59 10.67
N TRP A 111 13.28 -12.14 11.33
CA TRP A 111 12.85 -13.52 11.13
C TRP A 111 11.93 -13.72 9.91
N VAL A 112 11.51 -12.63 9.23
CA VAL A 112 10.71 -12.71 8.00
C VAL A 112 11.63 -12.59 6.79
N PRO A 113 11.68 -13.57 5.89
CA PRO A 113 12.58 -13.58 4.75
C PRO A 113 12.03 -12.76 3.57
N PHE A 114 11.98 -11.43 3.71
CA PHE A 114 11.54 -10.53 2.64
C PHE A 114 12.45 -10.64 1.42
N ASP A 115 11.88 -10.99 0.27
CA ASP A 115 12.60 -11.19 -0.99
C ASP A 115 12.06 -10.38 -2.16
N ASN A 116 10.89 -9.73 -2.00
CA ASN A 116 10.16 -9.01 -3.04
C ASN A 116 9.76 -9.90 -4.25
N GLU A 117 9.73 -11.21 -4.06
CA GLU A 117 9.29 -12.21 -5.05
C GLU A 117 8.08 -13.00 -4.55
N CYS A 118 8.17 -13.53 -3.32
CA CYS A 118 7.14 -14.31 -2.65
C CYS A 118 6.74 -13.69 -1.31
N VAL A 119 7.65 -12.97 -0.65
CA VAL A 119 7.43 -12.34 0.65
C VAL A 119 7.59 -10.83 0.52
N PHE A 120 6.48 -10.15 0.67
CA PHE A 120 6.36 -8.70 0.48
C PHE A 120 5.94 -8.02 1.78
N ASP A 121 6.28 -6.75 1.90
CA ASP A 121 5.58 -5.83 2.79
C ASP A 121 4.54 -4.98 2.03
N SER A 122 3.89 -4.05 2.74
CA SER A 122 2.83 -3.20 2.16
C SER A 122 3.32 -2.26 1.06
N ASP A 123 4.60 -1.95 1.02
CA ASP A 123 5.17 -1.06 0.01
C ASP A 123 5.63 -1.86 -1.22
N THR A 124 6.34 -2.97 -0.97
CA THR A 124 6.90 -3.78 -2.05
C THR A 124 5.87 -4.57 -2.83
N ILE A 125 4.71 -4.91 -2.21
CA ILE A 125 3.60 -5.59 -2.89
C ILE A 125 3.02 -4.78 -4.04
N LEU A 126 3.17 -3.44 -4.03
CA LEU A 126 2.76 -2.55 -5.11
C LEU A 126 3.56 -2.73 -6.41
N ASN A 127 4.66 -3.47 -6.34
CA ASN A 127 5.55 -3.79 -7.47
C ASN A 127 5.52 -5.28 -7.82
N ILE A 128 4.48 -6.00 -7.42
CA ILE A 128 4.32 -7.41 -7.73
C ILE A 128 4.32 -7.65 -9.24
N LYS A 129 5.12 -8.61 -9.70
CA LYS A 129 5.27 -8.91 -11.14
C LYS A 129 4.21 -9.87 -11.69
N HIS A 130 3.75 -10.78 -10.84
CA HIS A 130 2.78 -11.81 -11.21
C HIS A 130 1.69 -11.93 -10.15
N LEU A 131 0.43 -11.99 -10.58
CA LEU A 131 -0.69 -12.18 -9.66
C LEU A 131 -0.68 -13.62 -9.13
N PRO A 132 -0.65 -13.82 -7.81
CA PRO A 132 -0.65 -15.15 -7.23
C PRO A 132 -2.05 -15.78 -7.29
N LYS A 133 -2.13 -17.11 -7.28
CA LYS A 133 -3.41 -17.82 -7.12
C LYS A 133 -3.93 -17.77 -5.67
N LYS A 134 -3.03 -17.58 -4.73
CA LYS A 134 -3.32 -17.50 -3.29
C LYS A 134 -2.33 -16.55 -2.62
N VAL A 135 -2.84 -15.75 -1.68
CA VAL A 135 -2.03 -14.86 -0.85
C VAL A 135 -2.35 -15.11 0.63
N THR A 136 -1.31 -15.05 1.46
CA THR A 136 -1.46 -15.03 2.91
C THR A 136 -1.01 -13.68 3.41
N ILE A 137 -1.88 -13.00 4.16
CA ILE A 137 -1.64 -11.68 4.74
C ILE A 137 -1.52 -11.86 6.25
N ILE A 138 -0.46 -11.32 6.83
CA ILE A 138 -0.20 -11.35 8.27
C ILE A 138 -0.46 -9.97 8.85
N GLY A 139 -1.46 -9.90 9.73
CA GLY A 139 -1.94 -8.67 10.35
C GLY A 139 -3.30 -8.24 9.81
N ALA A 140 -4.31 -8.15 10.70
CA ALA A 140 -5.67 -7.71 10.38
C ALA A 140 -5.94 -6.25 10.80
N GLY A 141 -4.92 -5.41 10.71
CA GLY A 141 -5.04 -3.96 10.81
C GLY A 141 -5.56 -3.36 9.50
N LEU A 142 -5.55 -2.02 9.41
CA LEU A 142 -6.07 -1.26 8.27
C LEU A 142 -5.51 -1.75 6.93
N ILE A 143 -4.18 -1.80 6.83
CA ILE A 143 -3.48 -2.18 5.60
C ILE A 143 -3.77 -3.64 5.21
N GLY A 144 -3.70 -4.56 6.17
CA GLY A 144 -3.96 -5.98 5.90
C GLY A 144 -5.39 -6.23 5.44
N CYS A 145 -6.39 -5.58 6.04
CA CYS A 145 -7.79 -5.66 5.63
C CYS A 145 -8.02 -5.04 4.24
N GLU A 146 -7.34 -3.93 3.92
CA GLU A 146 -7.41 -3.29 2.61
C GLU A 146 -6.88 -4.22 1.52
N TYR A 147 -5.66 -4.75 1.65
CA TYR A 147 -5.09 -5.67 0.68
C TYR A 147 -5.88 -7.00 0.58
N ALA A 148 -6.39 -7.52 1.71
CA ALA A 148 -7.25 -8.68 1.69
C ALA A 148 -8.51 -8.46 0.84
N SER A 149 -9.12 -7.28 0.96
CA SER A 149 -10.27 -6.89 0.15
C SER A 149 -9.92 -6.71 -1.33
N ILE A 150 -8.78 -6.09 -1.64
CA ILE A 150 -8.30 -5.90 -3.02
C ILE A 150 -8.07 -7.26 -3.69
N PHE A 151 -7.26 -8.12 -3.10
CA PHE A 151 -6.92 -9.42 -3.69
C PHE A 151 -8.13 -10.35 -3.82
N SER A 152 -9.02 -10.36 -2.83
CA SER A 152 -10.24 -11.18 -2.91
C SER A 152 -11.17 -10.74 -4.03
N LYS A 153 -11.32 -9.43 -4.27
CA LYS A 153 -12.10 -8.89 -5.39
C LYS A 153 -11.50 -9.22 -6.75
N MET A 154 -10.19 -9.46 -6.83
CA MET A 154 -9.53 -9.96 -8.02
C MET A 154 -9.76 -11.46 -8.25
N GLY A 155 -10.43 -12.17 -7.34
CA GLY A 155 -10.63 -13.61 -7.40
C GLY A 155 -9.48 -14.43 -6.82
N ILE A 156 -8.50 -13.79 -6.19
CA ILE A 156 -7.37 -14.45 -5.53
C ILE A 156 -7.83 -14.99 -4.18
N ARG A 157 -7.45 -16.22 -3.86
CA ARG A 157 -7.73 -16.81 -2.53
C ARG A 157 -6.88 -16.13 -1.48
N VAL A 158 -7.51 -15.59 -0.44
CA VAL A 158 -6.83 -14.84 0.61
C VAL A 158 -6.96 -15.56 1.95
N ASN A 159 -5.82 -15.76 2.63
CA ASN A 159 -5.79 -16.06 4.06
C ASN A 159 -5.37 -14.79 4.81
N LEU A 160 -6.13 -14.37 5.80
CA LEU A 160 -5.79 -13.27 6.69
C LEU A 160 -5.56 -13.81 8.09
N ILE A 161 -4.33 -13.70 8.59
CA ILE A 161 -3.90 -14.24 9.88
C ILE A 161 -3.63 -13.08 10.84
N ALA A 162 -4.14 -13.13 12.06
CA ALA A 162 -3.87 -12.12 13.06
C ALA A 162 -3.94 -12.69 14.49
N ARG A 163 -3.15 -12.09 15.39
CA ARG A 163 -3.17 -12.41 16.82
C ARG A 163 -4.47 -12.01 17.50
N ASP A 164 -5.01 -10.86 17.09
CA ASP A 164 -6.29 -10.38 17.61
C ASP A 164 -7.44 -11.25 17.12
N ARG A 165 -8.46 -11.41 17.95
CA ARG A 165 -9.66 -12.19 17.62
C ARG A 165 -10.63 -11.44 16.68
N ASN A 166 -10.38 -10.16 16.46
CA ASN A 166 -11.16 -9.31 15.56
C ASN A 166 -10.24 -8.61 14.56
N VAL A 167 -10.77 -8.30 13.38
CA VAL A 167 -10.13 -7.35 12.47
C VAL A 167 -10.30 -5.93 13.01
N LEU A 168 -9.36 -5.04 12.73
CA LEU A 168 -9.42 -3.63 13.11
C LEU A 168 -9.80 -3.44 14.59
N PRO A 169 -8.98 -3.88 15.58
CA PRO A 169 -9.36 -3.91 16.99
C PRO A 169 -9.66 -2.53 17.60
N PHE A 170 -9.34 -1.46 16.90
CA PHE A 170 -9.62 -0.06 17.27
C PHE A 170 -10.97 0.47 16.75
N VAL A 171 -11.71 -0.33 15.97
CA VAL A 171 -13.01 0.03 15.39
C VAL A 171 -14.14 -0.58 16.23
N ASP A 172 -15.31 0.05 16.17
CA ASP A 172 -16.52 -0.49 16.80
C ASP A 172 -16.75 -1.96 16.41
N ARG A 173 -17.15 -2.76 17.40
CA ARG A 173 -17.28 -4.22 17.24
C ARG A 173 -18.29 -4.61 16.17
N GLN A 174 -19.43 -3.93 16.07
CA GLN A 174 -20.46 -4.26 15.08
C GLN A 174 -19.96 -3.97 13.66
N ILE A 175 -19.19 -2.89 13.48
CA ILE A 175 -18.55 -2.55 12.20
C ILE A 175 -17.51 -3.61 11.83
N ALA A 176 -16.67 -4.02 12.78
CA ALA A 176 -15.66 -5.06 12.56
C ALA A 176 -16.29 -6.42 12.21
N GLU A 177 -17.36 -6.80 12.90
CA GLU A 177 -18.12 -8.04 12.63
C GLU A 177 -18.76 -8.02 11.23
N ASN A 178 -19.34 -6.90 10.83
CA ASN A 178 -19.89 -6.73 9.47
C ASN A 178 -18.79 -6.83 8.41
N LEU A 179 -17.64 -6.18 8.64
CA LEU A 179 -16.48 -6.31 7.72
C LEU A 179 -16.02 -7.77 7.61
N MET A 180 -15.90 -8.50 8.72
CA MET A 180 -15.53 -9.91 8.71
C MET A 180 -16.54 -10.77 7.93
N TYR A 181 -17.83 -10.50 8.08
CA TYR A 181 -18.88 -11.15 7.32
C TYR A 181 -18.71 -10.90 5.81
N GLN A 182 -18.51 -9.65 5.39
CA GLN A 182 -18.27 -9.29 3.99
C GLN A 182 -17.00 -9.94 3.44
N MET A 183 -15.92 -9.98 4.21
CA MET A 183 -14.68 -10.64 3.81
C MET A 183 -14.87 -12.14 3.57
N ARG A 184 -15.60 -12.83 4.47
CA ARG A 184 -15.93 -14.27 4.28
C ARG A 184 -16.76 -14.50 3.02
N ASN A 185 -17.74 -13.65 2.74
CA ASN A 185 -18.54 -13.72 1.51
C ASN A 185 -17.69 -13.52 0.24
N GLN A 186 -16.56 -12.81 0.36
CA GLN A 186 -15.58 -12.62 -0.71
C GLN A 186 -14.49 -13.71 -0.72
N ARG A 187 -14.68 -14.83 -0.03
CA ARG A 187 -13.76 -15.98 0.04
C ARG A 187 -12.43 -15.67 0.74
N VAL A 188 -12.40 -14.70 1.66
CA VAL A 188 -11.29 -14.50 2.57
C VAL A 188 -11.40 -15.50 3.72
N THR A 189 -10.38 -16.30 3.92
CA THR A 189 -10.25 -17.17 5.10
C THR A 189 -9.64 -16.36 6.24
N LEU A 190 -10.43 -16.12 7.29
CA LEU A 190 -9.98 -15.40 8.48
C LEU A 190 -9.43 -16.40 9.51
N ARG A 191 -8.17 -16.26 9.86
CA ARG A 191 -7.45 -16.97 10.92
C ARG A 191 -7.09 -15.98 12.03
N LEU A 192 -8.03 -15.76 12.91
CA LEU A 192 -7.94 -14.76 14.00
C LEU A 192 -7.65 -15.45 15.32
N GLY A 193 -6.86 -14.82 16.17
CA GLY A 193 -6.37 -15.42 17.42
C GLY A 193 -5.18 -16.37 17.20
N GLU A 194 -4.53 -16.33 16.05
CA GLU A 194 -3.40 -17.18 15.69
C GLU A 194 -2.09 -16.37 15.63
N ASN A 195 -1.01 -16.94 16.14
CA ASN A 195 0.33 -16.39 16.01
C ASN A 195 1.08 -17.07 14.87
N VAL A 196 1.84 -16.28 14.13
CA VAL A 196 2.81 -16.80 13.15
C VAL A 196 4.17 -16.89 13.84
N GLU A 197 4.68 -18.10 13.96
CA GLU A 197 5.95 -18.37 14.63
C GLU A 197 7.11 -18.31 13.66
N ASN A 198 6.94 -18.82 12.44
CA ASN A 198 7.99 -18.87 11.43
C ASN A 198 7.40 -18.73 10.02
N ILE A 199 8.24 -18.26 9.08
CA ILE A 199 7.95 -18.20 7.65
C ILE A 199 9.15 -18.81 6.93
N GLU A 200 8.90 -19.91 6.23
CA GLU A 200 9.92 -20.60 5.43
C GLU A 200 9.54 -20.56 3.95
N LYS A 201 10.55 -20.36 3.12
CA LYS A 201 10.42 -20.45 1.67
C LYS A 201 10.68 -21.91 1.29
N VAL A 202 9.71 -22.55 0.66
CA VAL A 202 9.75 -23.93 0.18
C VAL A 202 10.06 -23.99 -1.30
#